data_6db371363438bc77bdfb998f1fecd046
#
_entry.id   6db371363438bc77bdfb998f1fecd046
#
_cell.length_a   1.000
_cell.length_b   1.000
_cell.length_c   1.000
_cell.angle_alpha   90.00
_cell.angle_beta   90.00
_cell.angle_gamma   90.00
#
_symmetry.space_group_name_H-M   'P 1'
#
loop_
_entity.id
_entity.type
_entity.pdbx_description
1 polymer ?
#
loop_
_entity_poly.entity_id
_entity_poly.type
_entity_poly.pdbx_seq_one_letter_code
_entity_poly.pdbx_strand_id
1 'polypeptide(L)'
;MSPCVCWLQLTLALLLTLAAPGRGGGNCPATCLCPDPHTVDCSARGLTRLPEGIPLDVRRLLLSDNWIPRIPADFLVLYSDLVYLDLRNNTLSRVEAGTLSTASRLVFLDLGSNNLTEIAQGTFGESRSLIKLRLGNNPYLSAVDEDAFLGLTSLRELELERNALSTLHVGALSQLPSLRLVRLEGNPWVCNCNFASLFAWLMDNRQKLPNDIKQPIRGQGTPARLLIGLPSSGAPDVDSEWAAAPPHRRHLTPKD
;
A
#
# COMPACT_ATOMS: atom_id res chain seq x y z
N MET A 1 -64.15 -1.55 24.55
CA MET A 1 -62.85 -1.57 23.87
C MET A 1 -62.70 -0.23 23.15
N SER A 2 -61.85 0.65 23.71
CA SER A 2 -61.79 2.06 23.30
C SER A 2 -61.11 2.24 21.94
N PRO A 3 -61.59 3.10 21.04
CA PRO A 3 -60.99 3.34 19.72
C PRO A 3 -59.69 4.15 19.73
N CYS A 4 -59.18 4.55 20.90
CA CYS A 4 -57.96 5.39 21.00
C CYS A 4 -56.66 4.64 20.79
N VAL A 5 -56.60 3.32 20.88
CA VAL A 5 -55.33 2.57 20.76
C VAL A 5 -54.89 2.38 19.31
N CYS A 6 -55.83 2.42 18.36
CA CYS A 6 -55.56 2.21 16.93
C CYS A 6 -54.90 3.44 16.27
N TRP A 7 -55.16 4.64 16.77
CA TRP A 7 -54.56 5.88 16.21
C TRP A 7 -53.09 6.11 16.60
N LEU A 8 -52.70 5.67 17.79
CA LEU A 8 -51.29 5.79 18.23
C LEU A 8 -50.35 4.84 17.46
N GLN A 9 -50.83 3.67 17.07
CA GLN A 9 -49.98 2.73 16.31
C GLN A 9 -49.84 3.16 14.84
N LEU A 10 -50.86 3.78 14.24
CA LEU A 10 -50.78 4.30 12.86
C LEU A 10 -49.87 5.54 12.76
N THR A 11 -49.83 6.42 13.77
CA THR A 11 -48.94 7.60 13.77
C THR A 11 -47.50 7.21 14.02
N LEU A 12 -47.20 6.17 14.83
CA LEU A 12 -45.83 5.68 15.06
C LEU A 12 -45.29 4.93 13.82
N ALA A 13 -46.14 4.19 13.09
CA ALA A 13 -45.77 3.55 11.83
C ALA A 13 -45.48 4.58 10.72
N LEU A 14 -46.22 5.71 10.67
CA LEU A 14 -46.03 6.76 9.68
C LEU A 14 -44.76 7.62 9.95
N LEU A 15 -44.36 7.73 11.21
CA LEU A 15 -43.10 8.46 11.59
C LEU A 15 -41.84 7.63 11.32
N LEU A 16 -41.92 6.30 11.25
CA LEU A 16 -40.80 5.43 10.91
C LEU A 16 -40.51 5.32 9.41
N THR A 17 -41.41 5.77 8.55
CA THR A 17 -41.23 5.72 7.08
C THR A 17 -40.63 6.99 6.48
N LEU A 18 -40.37 8.02 7.29
CA LEU A 18 -39.85 9.32 6.79
C LEU A 18 -38.35 9.54 7.03
N ALA A 19 -37.62 8.54 7.54
CA ALA A 19 -36.15 8.55 7.50
C ALA A 19 -35.66 7.90 6.21
N ALA A 20 -36.06 8.42 5.07
CA ALA A 20 -35.31 8.20 3.84
C ALA A 20 -33.94 8.86 4.03
N PRO A 21 -32.83 8.12 3.86
CA PRO A 21 -31.52 8.75 3.83
C PRO A 21 -31.57 9.80 2.71
N GLY A 22 -31.24 11.03 3.07
CA GLY A 22 -31.27 12.17 2.16
C GLY A 22 -30.57 11.79 0.85
N ARG A 23 -31.30 11.82 -0.25
CA ARG A 23 -30.72 11.86 -1.58
C ARG A 23 -29.97 13.18 -1.69
N GLY A 24 -28.68 13.13 -1.33
CA GLY A 24 -27.74 14.18 -1.71
C GLY A 24 -27.84 14.32 -3.23
N GLY A 25 -28.26 15.49 -3.70
CA GLY A 25 -28.40 15.79 -5.12
C GLY A 25 -27.04 15.87 -5.80
N GLY A 26 -26.52 14.71 -6.23
CA GLY A 26 -25.34 14.53 -7.05
C GLY A 26 -25.42 13.11 -7.63
N ASN A 27 -24.87 12.90 -8.82
CA ASN A 27 -24.86 11.60 -9.51
C ASN A 27 -24.08 10.54 -8.71
N CYS A 28 -24.67 9.99 -7.65
CA CYS A 28 -24.10 8.86 -6.93
C CYS A 28 -24.34 7.58 -7.75
N PRO A 29 -23.32 6.76 -8.01
CA PRO A 29 -23.50 5.47 -8.66
C PRO A 29 -24.52 4.62 -7.90
N ALA A 30 -25.44 3.97 -8.60
CA ALA A 30 -26.58 3.27 -7.99
C ALA A 30 -26.18 2.16 -7.01
N THR A 31 -25.01 1.58 -7.19
CA THR A 31 -24.45 0.52 -6.33
C THR A 31 -23.66 1.06 -5.12
N CYS A 32 -23.45 2.37 -5.02
CA CYS A 32 -22.59 2.99 -4.03
C CYS A 32 -23.36 3.86 -3.05
N LEU A 33 -22.70 4.32 -2.01
CA LEU A 33 -23.19 5.32 -1.07
C LEU A 33 -22.36 6.60 -1.21
N CYS A 34 -23.02 7.75 -1.13
CA CYS A 34 -22.37 9.05 -1.17
C CYS A 34 -22.72 9.80 0.11
N PRO A 35 -21.98 9.58 1.21
CA PRO A 35 -22.29 10.18 2.50
C PRO A 35 -22.10 11.70 2.50
N ASP A 36 -21.27 12.21 1.61
CA ASP A 36 -21.04 13.63 1.37
C ASP A 36 -20.78 13.88 -0.13
N PRO A 37 -20.75 15.14 -0.61
CA PRO A 37 -20.62 15.47 -2.03
C PRO A 37 -19.32 14.95 -2.70
N HIS A 38 -18.27 14.71 -1.93
CA HIS A 38 -16.93 14.37 -2.44
C HIS A 38 -16.48 12.95 -2.05
N THR A 39 -17.32 12.16 -1.39
CA THR A 39 -17.04 10.77 -1.00
C THR A 39 -17.99 9.82 -1.72
N VAL A 40 -17.42 8.84 -2.41
CA VAL A 40 -18.14 7.72 -3.01
C VAL A 40 -17.65 6.43 -2.39
N ASP A 41 -18.54 5.74 -1.68
CA ASP A 41 -18.27 4.46 -1.02
C ASP A 41 -18.99 3.33 -1.74
N CYS A 42 -18.22 2.54 -2.44
CA CYS A 42 -18.63 1.33 -3.17
C CYS A 42 -18.02 0.07 -2.54
N SER A 43 -17.60 0.13 -1.29
CA SER A 43 -16.99 -1.00 -0.59
C SER A 43 -17.96 -2.16 -0.41
N ALA A 44 -17.50 -3.40 -0.59
CA ALA A 44 -18.26 -4.64 -0.41
C ALA A 44 -19.56 -4.69 -1.23
N ARG A 45 -19.49 -4.28 -2.50
CA ARG A 45 -20.63 -4.27 -3.43
C ARG A 45 -20.60 -5.40 -4.46
N GLY A 46 -19.59 -6.28 -4.40
CA GLY A 46 -19.43 -7.38 -5.38
C GLY A 46 -19.07 -6.89 -6.77
N LEU A 47 -18.45 -5.71 -6.88
CA LEU A 47 -18.09 -5.11 -8.16
C LEU A 47 -17.00 -5.92 -8.85
N THR A 48 -17.22 -6.23 -10.13
CA THR A 48 -16.23 -6.85 -11.01
C THR A 48 -15.57 -5.86 -11.98
N ARG A 49 -15.97 -4.60 -11.92
CA ARG A 49 -15.42 -3.46 -12.66
C ARG A 49 -15.63 -2.17 -11.88
N LEU A 50 -14.92 -1.14 -12.25
CA LEU A 50 -15.13 0.19 -11.67
C LEU A 50 -16.53 0.69 -11.97
N PRO A 51 -17.22 1.34 -10.99
CA PRO A 51 -18.57 1.86 -11.20
C PRO A 51 -18.57 3.03 -12.18
N GLU A 52 -19.65 3.12 -12.95
CA GLU A 52 -19.92 4.25 -13.82
C GLU A 52 -20.63 5.38 -13.05
N GLY A 53 -20.55 6.61 -13.53
CA GLY A 53 -21.27 7.75 -12.95
C GLY A 53 -20.68 8.26 -11.63
N ILE A 54 -19.39 8.03 -11.37
CA ILE A 54 -18.70 8.67 -10.26
C ILE A 54 -18.63 10.18 -10.52
N PRO A 55 -18.99 11.04 -9.54
CA PRO A 55 -18.86 12.49 -9.68
C PRO A 55 -17.42 12.93 -9.99
N LEU A 56 -17.26 13.87 -10.91
CA LEU A 56 -15.91 14.33 -11.33
C LEU A 56 -15.14 15.05 -10.23
N ASP A 57 -15.85 15.59 -9.24
CA ASP A 57 -15.30 16.30 -8.09
C ASP A 57 -15.08 15.38 -6.86
N VAL A 58 -15.09 14.05 -7.09
CA VAL A 58 -14.80 13.07 -6.04
C VAL A 58 -13.39 13.26 -5.49
N ARG A 59 -13.26 13.24 -4.16
CA ARG A 59 -11.98 13.32 -3.44
C ARG A 59 -11.65 12.03 -2.70
N ARG A 60 -12.67 11.27 -2.32
CA ARG A 60 -12.51 9.96 -1.66
C ARG A 60 -13.31 8.92 -2.42
N LEU A 61 -12.62 7.92 -2.94
CA LEU A 61 -13.21 6.80 -3.64
C LEU A 61 -12.84 5.50 -2.91
N LEU A 62 -13.84 4.86 -2.32
CA LEU A 62 -13.70 3.62 -1.58
C LEU A 62 -14.25 2.48 -2.42
N LEU A 63 -13.39 1.55 -2.80
CA LEU A 63 -13.66 0.40 -3.67
C LEU A 63 -13.20 -0.91 -3.04
N SER A 64 -12.89 -0.90 -1.73
CA SER A 64 -12.39 -2.10 -1.06
C SER A 64 -13.41 -3.23 -1.05
N ASP A 65 -12.90 -4.46 -0.86
CA ASP A 65 -13.70 -5.66 -0.69
C ASP A 65 -14.62 -5.95 -1.90
N ASN A 66 -14.06 -5.91 -3.11
CA ASN A 66 -14.73 -6.20 -4.37
C ASN A 66 -13.93 -7.22 -5.20
N TRP A 67 -14.28 -7.42 -6.47
CA TRP A 67 -13.61 -8.35 -7.40
C TRP A 67 -13.05 -7.62 -8.62
N ILE A 68 -12.54 -6.40 -8.44
CA ILE A 68 -12.04 -5.55 -9.53
C ILE A 68 -10.68 -6.08 -9.99
N PRO A 69 -10.52 -6.52 -11.26
CA PRO A 69 -9.29 -7.14 -11.74
C PRO A 69 -8.27 -6.16 -12.29
N ARG A 70 -8.67 -4.94 -12.64
CA ARG A 70 -7.82 -3.92 -13.26
C ARG A 70 -8.37 -2.52 -13.11
N ILE A 71 -7.49 -1.53 -13.15
CA ILE A 71 -7.80 -0.11 -13.29
C ILE A 71 -7.54 0.25 -14.75
N PRO A 72 -8.53 0.72 -15.54
CA PRO A 72 -8.28 1.23 -16.89
C PRO A 72 -7.29 2.41 -16.87
N ALA A 73 -6.40 2.49 -17.85
CA ALA A 73 -5.33 3.48 -17.89
C ALA A 73 -5.84 4.94 -17.88
N ASP A 74 -7.03 5.16 -18.46
CA ASP A 74 -7.67 6.47 -18.56
C ASP A 74 -8.62 6.82 -17.40
N PHE A 75 -8.84 5.87 -16.48
CA PHE A 75 -9.83 6.05 -15.41
C PHE A 75 -9.55 7.28 -14.55
N LEU A 76 -8.31 7.45 -14.08
CA LEU A 76 -7.96 8.55 -13.18
C LEU A 76 -7.79 9.91 -13.87
N VAL A 77 -7.76 9.93 -15.20
CA VAL A 77 -7.71 11.20 -15.97
C VAL A 77 -8.91 12.10 -15.66
N LEU A 78 -10.07 11.49 -15.39
CA LEU A 78 -11.31 12.21 -15.10
C LEU A 78 -11.39 12.75 -13.67
N TYR A 79 -10.57 12.22 -12.74
CA TYR A 79 -10.69 12.47 -11.31
C TYR A 79 -9.46 13.20 -10.76
N SER A 80 -9.16 14.38 -11.33
CA SER A 80 -7.98 15.18 -10.95
C SER A 80 -7.98 15.67 -9.49
N ASP A 81 -9.16 15.72 -8.86
CA ASP A 81 -9.34 16.13 -7.46
C ASP A 81 -9.25 14.97 -6.45
N LEU A 82 -9.01 13.74 -6.94
CA LEU A 82 -8.94 12.56 -6.09
C LEU A 82 -7.75 12.65 -5.12
N VAL A 83 -8.05 12.51 -3.83
CA VAL A 83 -7.08 12.58 -2.72
C VAL A 83 -6.88 11.21 -2.08
N TYR A 84 -7.93 10.41 -2.01
CA TYR A 84 -7.95 9.12 -1.32
C TYR A 84 -8.56 8.05 -2.22
N LEU A 85 -7.79 6.99 -2.50
CA LEU A 85 -8.24 5.84 -3.28
C LEU A 85 -7.97 4.55 -2.49
N ASP A 86 -9.02 3.82 -2.17
CA ASP A 86 -8.96 2.51 -1.52
C ASP A 86 -9.44 1.42 -2.47
N LEU A 87 -8.51 0.58 -2.89
CA LEU A 87 -8.72 -0.61 -3.73
C LEU A 87 -8.31 -1.89 -3.01
N ARG A 88 -8.17 -1.83 -1.69
CA ARG A 88 -7.80 -2.98 -0.85
C ARG A 88 -8.78 -4.14 -1.05
N ASN A 89 -8.25 -5.37 -0.95
CA ASN A 89 -9.02 -6.60 -1.04
C ASN A 89 -9.85 -6.68 -2.33
N ASN A 90 -9.15 -6.67 -3.45
CA ASN A 90 -9.68 -6.86 -4.80
C ASN A 90 -8.88 -7.95 -5.53
N THR A 91 -9.00 -8.05 -6.85
CA THR A 91 -8.30 -9.05 -7.68
C THR A 91 -7.32 -8.41 -8.66
N LEU A 92 -6.81 -7.21 -8.34
CA LEU A 92 -5.86 -6.50 -9.19
C LEU A 92 -4.58 -7.33 -9.39
N SER A 93 -4.23 -7.65 -10.64
CA SER A 93 -3.01 -8.40 -10.97
C SER A 93 -1.83 -7.49 -11.31
N ARG A 94 -2.09 -6.30 -11.79
CA ARG A 94 -1.09 -5.26 -12.08
C ARG A 94 -1.74 -3.87 -12.14
N VAL A 95 -0.90 -2.85 -12.05
CA VAL A 95 -1.23 -1.46 -12.35
C VAL A 95 -0.39 -1.06 -13.55
N GLU A 96 -1.03 -0.68 -14.63
CA GLU A 96 -0.34 -0.28 -15.87
C GLU A 96 0.46 1.01 -15.64
N ALA A 97 1.61 1.11 -16.30
CA ALA A 97 2.43 2.32 -16.24
C ALA A 97 1.62 3.54 -16.70
N GLY A 98 1.75 4.64 -15.97
CA GLY A 98 1.02 5.88 -16.28
C GLY A 98 -0.42 5.95 -15.79
N THR A 99 -1.04 4.85 -15.31
CA THR A 99 -2.43 4.87 -14.79
C THR A 99 -2.62 5.91 -13.70
N LEU A 100 -1.63 6.10 -12.84
CA LEU A 100 -1.67 7.04 -11.71
C LEU A 100 -1.04 8.41 -12.03
N SER A 101 -0.48 8.60 -13.22
CA SER A 101 0.28 9.80 -13.58
C SER A 101 -0.55 11.10 -13.55
N THR A 102 -1.85 11.00 -13.75
CA THR A 102 -2.78 12.14 -13.76
C THR A 102 -3.35 12.45 -12.37
N ALA A 103 -3.19 11.55 -11.40
CA ALA A 103 -3.69 11.71 -10.04
C ALA A 103 -2.74 12.59 -9.19
N SER A 104 -2.47 13.81 -9.63
CA SER A 104 -1.48 14.71 -9.02
C SER A 104 -1.81 15.13 -7.58
N ARG A 105 -3.08 15.02 -7.16
CA ARG A 105 -3.54 15.33 -5.80
C ARG A 105 -3.68 14.11 -4.89
N LEU A 106 -3.42 12.91 -5.41
CA LEU A 106 -3.57 11.68 -4.64
C LEU A 106 -2.57 11.65 -3.48
N VAL A 107 -3.08 11.52 -2.27
CA VAL A 107 -2.32 11.53 -1.01
C VAL A 107 -2.24 10.13 -0.40
N PHE A 108 -3.31 9.35 -0.54
CA PHE A 108 -3.42 7.99 -0.01
C PHE A 108 -3.84 7.02 -1.10
N LEU A 109 -3.10 5.92 -1.24
CA LEU A 109 -3.42 4.81 -2.13
C LEU A 109 -3.26 3.49 -1.39
N ASP A 110 -4.33 2.70 -1.36
CA ASP A 110 -4.31 1.33 -0.82
C ASP A 110 -4.58 0.31 -1.94
N LEU A 111 -3.56 -0.50 -2.23
CA LEU A 111 -3.59 -1.63 -3.16
C LEU A 111 -3.29 -2.95 -2.42
N GLY A 112 -3.38 -2.95 -1.10
CA GLY A 112 -3.14 -4.11 -0.27
C GLY A 112 -4.14 -5.24 -0.50
N SER A 113 -3.76 -6.48 -0.21
CA SER A 113 -4.62 -7.66 -0.35
C SER A 113 -5.19 -7.80 -1.76
N ASN A 114 -4.33 -7.75 -2.75
CA ASN A 114 -4.64 -7.95 -4.16
C ASN A 114 -3.78 -9.11 -4.73
N ASN A 115 -3.82 -9.31 -6.04
CA ASN A 115 -3.07 -10.34 -6.76
C ASN A 115 -1.91 -9.72 -7.58
N LEU A 116 -1.36 -8.58 -7.13
CA LEU A 116 -0.25 -7.94 -7.83
C LEU A 116 0.94 -8.90 -7.93
N THR A 117 1.59 -8.93 -9.10
CA THR A 117 2.76 -9.79 -9.36
C THR A 117 4.06 -9.01 -9.37
N GLU A 118 4.01 -7.77 -9.82
CA GLU A 118 5.16 -6.87 -9.92
C GLU A 118 4.76 -5.41 -9.78
N ILE A 119 5.71 -4.57 -9.41
CA ILE A 119 5.62 -3.11 -9.51
C ILE A 119 6.70 -2.65 -10.49
N ALA A 120 6.27 -2.29 -11.69
CA ALA A 120 7.16 -1.85 -12.76
C ALA A 120 7.54 -0.37 -12.60
N GLN A 121 8.61 0.04 -13.29
CA GLN A 121 8.97 1.44 -13.45
C GLN A 121 7.78 2.25 -14.01
N GLY A 122 7.58 3.46 -13.49
CA GLY A 122 6.52 4.36 -13.96
C GLY A 122 5.09 3.98 -13.56
N THR A 123 4.90 2.91 -12.76
CA THR A 123 3.57 2.50 -12.26
C THR A 123 2.86 3.66 -11.56
N PHE A 124 3.55 4.42 -10.73
CA PHE A 124 2.98 5.54 -9.98
C PHE A 124 3.17 6.89 -10.69
N GLY A 125 3.93 6.91 -11.79
CA GLY A 125 4.22 8.13 -12.54
C GLY A 125 4.81 9.22 -11.64
N GLU A 126 4.37 10.46 -11.86
CA GLU A 126 4.77 11.61 -11.05
C GLU A 126 3.75 11.95 -9.94
N SER A 127 3.26 10.95 -9.19
CA SER A 127 2.34 11.16 -8.07
C SER A 127 3.04 11.82 -6.87
N ARG A 128 3.53 13.04 -7.08
CA ARG A 128 4.37 13.79 -6.11
C ARG A 128 3.67 14.09 -4.79
N SER A 129 2.34 14.09 -4.76
CA SER A 129 1.54 14.35 -3.56
C SER A 129 1.33 13.12 -2.70
N LEU A 130 1.68 11.91 -3.18
CA LEU A 130 1.42 10.68 -2.47
C LEU A 130 2.23 10.62 -1.18
N ILE A 131 1.53 10.48 -0.04
CA ILE A 131 2.14 10.42 1.29
C ILE A 131 2.16 8.99 1.81
N LYS A 132 1.11 8.20 1.53
CA LYS A 132 0.99 6.83 2.00
C LYS A 132 0.61 5.89 0.87
N LEU A 133 1.42 4.85 0.69
CA LEU A 133 1.23 3.77 -0.29
C LEU A 133 1.23 2.43 0.43
N ARG A 134 0.14 1.68 0.27
CA ARG A 134 -0.02 0.33 0.79
C ARG A 134 -0.01 -0.68 -0.35
N LEU A 135 0.91 -1.62 -0.26
CA LEU A 135 1.09 -2.75 -1.19
C LEU A 135 1.20 -4.08 -0.43
N GLY A 136 0.94 -4.08 0.87
CA GLY A 136 1.05 -5.28 1.70
C GLY A 136 0.01 -6.35 1.37
N ASN A 137 0.31 -7.61 1.73
CA ASN A 137 -0.57 -8.77 1.54
C ASN A 137 -0.92 -9.05 0.07
N ASN A 138 0.02 -8.87 -0.85
CA ASN A 138 -0.08 -9.32 -2.23
C ASN A 138 0.74 -10.62 -2.39
N PRO A 139 0.13 -11.80 -2.28
CA PRO A 139 0.87 -13.07 -2.17
C PRO A 139 1.66 -13.46 -3.43
N TYR A 140 1.42 -12.79 -4.55
CA TYR A 140 2.12 -13.01 -5.81
C TYR A 140 3.14 -11.91 -6.13
N LEU A 141 3.22 -10.82 -5.32
CA LEU A 141 4.15 -9.72 -5.55
C LEU A 141 5.58 -10.17 -5.23
N SER A 142 6.31 -10.54 -6.27
CA SER A 142 7.67 -11.09 -6.19
C SER A 142 8.74 -10.14 -6.70
N ALA A 143 8.37 -9.08 -7.44
CA ALA A 143 9.31 -8.14 -8.05
C ALA A 143 8.88 -6.69 -7.84
N VAL A 144 9.84 -5.83 -7.48
CA VAL A 144 9.71 -4.38 -7.44
C VAL A 144 10.91 -3.81 -8.20
N ASP A 145 10.63 -3.09 -9.27
CA ASP A 145 11.67 -2.45 -10.07
C ASP A 145 12.46 -1.43 -9.25
N GLU A 146 13.72 -1.22 -9.59
CA GLU A 146 14.60 -0.26 -8.92
C GLU A 146 14.02 1.15 -8.94
N ASP A 147 13.38 1.53 -10.05
CA ASP A 147 12.77 2.84 -10.29
C ASP A 147 11.25 2.84 -10.09
N ALA A 148 10.69 1.80 -9.46
CA ALA A 148 9.23 1.66 -9.27
C ALA A 148 8.60 2.85 -8.54
N PHE A 149 9.33 3.45 -7.61
CA PHE A 149 8.85 4.57 -6.79
C PHE A 149 9.47 5.92 -7.19
N LEU A 150 10.11 5.99 -8.35
CA LEU A 150 10.69 7.23 -8.85
C LEU A 150 9.60 8.32 -8.95
N GLY A 151 9.90 9.54 -8.49
CA GLY A 151 8.96 10.67 -8.52
C GLY A 151 8.06 10.79 -7.28
N LEU A 152 8.01 9.80 -6.37
CA LEU A 152 7.20 9.87 -5.15
C LEU A 152 7.90 10.71 -4.05
N THR A 153 8.14 11.97 -4.32
CA THR A 153 8.95 12.87 -3.48
C THR A 153 8.34 13.16 -2.11
N SER A 154 7.02 13.04 -1.95
CA SER A 154 6.31 13.27 -0.69
C SER A 154 6.02 12.00 0.10
N LEU A 155 6.39 10.80 -0.42
CA LEU A 155 6.02 9.53 0.22
C LEU A 155 6.69 9.38 1.59
N ARG A 156 5.84 9.21 2.63
CA ARG A 156 6.28 9.05 4.02
C ARG A 156 6.11 7.64 4.54
N GLU A 157 5.11 6.92 4.05
CA GLU A 157 4.79 5.56 4.50
C GLU A 157 4.66 4.63 3.30
N LEU A 158 5.46 3.55 3.29
CA LEU A 158 5.46 2.49 2.29
C LEU A 158 5.26 1.15 3.00
N GLU A 159 4.18 0.46 2.68
CA GLU A 159 3.84 -0.85 3.24
C GLU A 159 4.02 -1.93 2.16
N LEU A 160 5.00 -2.82 2.34
CA LEU A 160 5.37 -3.94 1.46
C LEU A 160 5.39 -5.28 2.23
N GLU A 161 4.82 -5.31 3.43
CA GLU A 161 4.79 -6.51 4.25
C GLU A 161 3.94 -7.63 3.63
N ARG A 162 4.30 -8.89 3.95
CA ARG A 162 3.54 -10.10 3.57
C ARG A 162 3.28 -10.21 2.07
N ASN A 163 4.33 -10.00 1.29
CA ASN A 163 4.37 -10.26 -0.15
C ASN A 163 5.25 -11.49 -0.44
N ALA A 164 5.58 -11.73 -1.70
CA ALA A 164 6.49 -12.80 -2.14
C ALA A 164 7.89 -12.29 -2.51
N LEU A 165 8.32 -11.15 -1.95
CA LEU A 165 9.61 -10.54 -2.27
C LEU A 165 10.75 -11.36 -1.68
N SER A 166 11.62 -11.90 -2.52
CA SER A 166 12.87 -12.57 -2.12
C SER A 166 14.05 -11.60 -2.10
N THR A 167 13.98 -10.53 -2.87
CA THR A 167 14.96 -9.45 -2.97
C THR A 167 14.25 -8.11 -3.15
N LEU A 168 14.91 -7.03 -2.80
CA LEU A 168 14.48 -5.66 -3.11
C LEU A 168 15.74 -4.84 -3.38
N HIS A 169 15.78 -4.17 -4.53
CA HIS A 169 16.89 -3.29 -4.84
C HIS A 169 16.84 -2.05 -3.93
N VAL A 170 17.96 -1.72 -3.32
CA VAL A 170 18.04 -0.60 -2.35
C VAL A 170 17.70 0.75 -3.00
N GLY A 171 17.94 0.89 -4.29
CA GLY A 171 17.59 2.06 -5.11
C GLY A 171 16.12 2.44 -4.94
N ALA A 172 15.21 1.46 -4.96
CA ALA A 172 13.77 1.69 -4.77
C ALA A 172 13.42 2.43 -3.46
N LEU A 173 14.20 2.26 -2.40
CA LEU A 173 14.00 2.93 -1.12
C LEU A 173 14.81 4.21 -0.97
N SER A 174 16.05 4.24 -1.50
CA SER A 174 16.96 5.38 -1.37
C SER A 174 16.51 6.60 -2.18
N GLN A 175 15.69 6.39 -3.21
CA GLN A 175 15.08 7.44 -4.05
C GLN A 175 13.91 8.16 -3.34
N LEU A 176 13.50 7.74 -2.14
CA LEU A 176 12.37 8.30 -1.41
C LEU A 176 12.83 9.29 -0.33
N PRO A 177 12.97 10.59 -0.66
CA PRO A 177 13.59 11.58 0.24
C PRO A 177 12.77 11.84 1.50
N SER A 178 11.45 11.68 1.43
CA SER A 178 10.54 11.96 2.55
C SER A 178 10.17 10.73 3.37
N LEU A 179 10.69 9.53 3.05
CA LEU A 179 10.30 8.26 3.67
C LEU A 179 10.60 8.26 5.18
N ARG A 180 9.57 7.93 5.98
CA ARG A 180 9.64 7.87 7.45
C ARG A 180 9.31 6.50 8.00
N LEU A 181 8.49 5.73 7.29
CA LEU A 181 8.08 4.39 7.69
C LEU A 181 8.11 3.47 6.49
N VAL A 182 8.79 2.32 6.61
CA VAL A 182 8.73 1.22 5.66
C VAL A 182 8.44 -0.08 6.40
N ARG A 183 7.47 -0.87 5.87
CA ARG A 183 7.14 -2.21 6.34
C ARG A 183 7.60 -3.23 5.32
N LEU A 184 8.40 -4.18 5.75
CA LEU A 184 9.00 -5.21 4.89
C LEU A 184 8.84 -6.62 5.47
N GLU A 185 8.25 -6.74 6.65
CA GLU A 185 8.09 -8.00 7.37
C GLU A 185 7.23 -9.01 6.61
N GLY A 186 7.46 -10.31 6.86
CA GLY A 186 6.65 -11.38 6.29
C GLY A 186 6.88 -11.68 4.81
N ASN A 187 7.98 -11.22 4.22
CA ASN A 187 8.46 -11.60 2.88
C ASN A 187 9.48 -12.74 2.98
N PRO A 188 9.60 -13.61 1.96
CA PRO A 188 10.56 -14.72 1.93
C PRO A 188 11.96 -14.28 1.50
N TRP A 189 12.58 -13.37 2.26
CA TRP A 189 13.89 -12.80 1.94
C TRP A 189 14.98 -13.86 1.80
N VAL A 190 15.77 -13.77 0.74
CA VAL A 190 16.94 -14.62 0.50
C VAL A 190 18.20 -13.85 0.89
N CYS A 191 18.85 -14.29 2.00
CA CYS A 191 20.07 -13.68 2.51
C CYS A 191 21.29 -14.19 1.69
N ASN A 192 21.60 -13.51 0.62
CA ASN A 192 22.78 -13.70 -0.21
C ASN A 192 23.53 -12.37 -0.38
N CYS A 193 24.59 -12.35 -1.19
CA CYS A 193 25.38 -11.13 -1.42
C CYS A 193 24.54 -9.95 -1.93
N ASN A 194 23.46 -10.20 -2.69
CA ASN A 194 22.57 -9.14 -3.19
C ASN A 194 21.73 -8.53 -2.08
N PHE A 195 21.48 -9.28 -0.99
CA PHE A 195 20.76 -8.79 0.18
C PHE A 195 21.61 -7.85 1.04
N ALA A 196 22.92 -7.88 0.92
CA ALA A 196 23.84 -7.09 1.76
C ALA A 196 23.59 -5.59 1.68
N SER A 197 23.27 -5.06 0.50
CA SER A 197 22.99 -3.63 0.29
C SER A 197 21.69 -3.22 0.98
N LEU A 198 20.64 -4.04 0.87
CA LEU A 198 19.37 -3.80 1.57
C LEU A 198 19.57 -3.88 3.08
N PHE A 199 20.32 -4.87 3.57
CA PHE A 199 20.61 -5.02 4.99
C PHE A 199 21.35 -3.82 5.55
N ALA A 200 22.41 -3.34 4.86
CA ALA A 200 23.13 -2.14 5.25
C ALA A 200 22.21 -0.93 5.33
N TRP A 201 21.38 -0.72 4.32
CA TRP A 201 20.40 0.37 4.30
C TRP A 201 19.41 0.28 5.48
N LEU A 202 18.91 -0.92 5.81
CA LEU A 202 18.00 -1.13 6.96
C LEU A 202 18.70 -0.79 8.28
N MET A 203 19.98 -1.15 8.43
CA MET A 203 20.77 -0.85 9.63
C MET A 203 20.97 0.66 9.80
N ASP A 204 21.23 1.38 8.72
CA ASP A 204 21.41 2.84 8.73
C ASP A 204 20.09 3.59 8.90
N ASN A 205 18.95 2.97 8.56
CA ASN A 205 17.63 3.58 8.56
C ASN A 205 16.65 2.94 9.58
N ARG A 206 17.15 2.41 10.70
CA ARG A 206 16.33 1.75 11.75
C ARG A 206 15.16 2.61 12.24
N GLN A 207 15.32 3.92 12.26
CA GLN A 207 14.27 4.86 12.65
C GLN A 207 13.05 4.85 11.73
N LYS A 208 13.22 4.36 10.49
CA LYS A 208 12.15 4.22 9.50
C LYS A 208 11.41 2.88 9.60
N LEU A 209 11.84 1.98 10.48
CA LEU A 209 11.20 0.69 10.69
C LEU A 209 10.11 0.78 11.78
N PRO A 210 9.10 -0.10 11.75
CA PRO A 210 8.08 -0.18 12.79
C PRO A 210 8.66 -0.35 14.20
N ASN A 211 7.99 0.18 15.22
CA ASN A 211 8.50 0.19 16.60
C ASN A 211 8.58 -1.20 17.24
N ASP A 212 7.73 -2.12 16.84
CA ASP A 212 7.71 -3.52 17.26
C ASP A 212 8.99 -4.28 16.85
N ILE A 213 9.61 -3.86 15.74
CA ILE A 213 10.87 -4.44 15.23
C ILE A 213 12.10 -3.82 15.91
N LYS A 214 11.98 -2.63 16.51
CA LYS A 214 13.10 -1.90 17.13
C LYS A 214 13.57 -2.47 18.47
N GLN A 215 12.76 -3.30 19.15
CA GLN A 215 13.14 -3.87 20.46
C GLN A 215 14.01 -5.12 20.27
N PRO A 216 15.22 -5.17 20.85
CA PRO A 216 15.99 -6.40 20.88
C PRO A 216 15.26 -7.42 21.78
N ILE A 217 14.81 -8.51 21.18
CA ILE A 217 14.34 -9.67 21.96
C ILE A 217 15.57 -10.23 22.66
N ARG A 218 15.62 -10.11 23.98
CA ARG A 218 16.67 -10.73 24.80
C ARG A 218 16.65 -12.24 24.53
N GLY A 219 17.65 -12.74 23.83
CA GLY A 219 18.02 -14.14 23.86
C GLY A 219 17.87 -15.00 22.60
N GLN A 220 17.42 -14.50 21.43
CA GLN A 220 17.35 -15.36 20.24
C GLN A 220 17.61 -14.60 18.94
N GLY A 221 18.70 -14.99 18.24
CA GLY A 221 18.89 -14.74 16.82
C GLY A 221 19.52 -13.41 16.44
N THR A 222 20.15 -13.41 15.29
CA THR A 222 20.85 -12.28 14.68
C THR A 222 19.90 -11.11 14.39
N PRO A 223 20.37 -9.86 14.39
CA PRO A 223 19.59 -8.66 14.09
C PRO A 223 18.80 -8.72 12.78
N ALA A 224 19.31 -9.43 11.77
CA ALA A 224 18.67 -9.57 10.47
C ALA A 224 17.32 -10.33 10.54
N ARG A 225 17.21 -11.38 11.38
CA ARG A 225 15.97 -12.15 11.55
C ARG A 225 14.84 -11.33 12.16
N LEU A 226 15.17 -10.42 13.05
CA LEU A 226 14.22 -9.53 13.73
C LEU A 226 13.72 -8.42 12.82
N LEU A 227 14.60 -7.88 11.98
CA LEU A 227 14.27 -6.72 11.14
C LEU A 227 13.34 -7.05 9.98
N ILE A 228 13.32 -8.30 9.50
CA ILE A 228 12.59 -8.71 8.28
C ILE A 228 11.71 -9.94 8.48
N GLY A 229 11.58 -10.46 9.71
CA GLY A 229 10.68 -11.57 10.00
C GLY A 229 11.07 -12.89 9.34
N LEU A 230 12.36 -13.22 9.21
CA LEU A 230 12.82 -14.48 8.63
C LEU A 230 12.37 -15.68 9.46
N PRO A 231 11.92 -16.79 8.84
CA PRO A 231 11.52 -17.99 9.54
C PRO A 231 12.69 -18.61 10.33
N SER A 232 12.37 -19.22 11.47
CA SER A 232 13.34 -19.74 12.44
C SER A 232 14.11 -20.99 12.01
N SER A 233 13.83 -21.58 10.84
CA SER A 233 14.42 -22.84 10.37
C SER A 233 15.15 -22.67 9.03
N GLY A 234 16.45 -22.98 9.03
CA GLY A 234 17.21 -23.30 7.80
C GLY A 234 18.08 -22.21 7.18
N ALA A 235 18.31 -21.06 7.82
CA ALA A 235 19.29 -20.12 7.33
C ALA A 235 20.71 -20.50 7.84
N PRO A 236 21.75 -20.48 7.00
CA PRO A 236 23.14 -20.64 7.46
C PRO A 236 23.48 -19.51 8.43
N ASP A 237 24.39 -19.82 9.35
CA ASP A 237 24.85 -18.90 10.39
C ASP A 237 25.60 -17.71 9.75
N VAL A 238 24.89 -16.60 9.55
CA VAL A 238 25.42 -15.43 8.81
C VAL A 238 26.55 -14.76 9.57
N ASP A 239 26.63 -14.98 10.90
CA ASP A 239 27.67 -14.37 11.76
C ASP A 239 29.07 -14.96 11.56
N SER A 240 29.17 -16.21 11.03
CA SER A 240 30.48 -16.86 10.81
C SER A 240 31.17 -16.43 9.51
N GLU A 241 30.40 -15.98 8.53
CA GLU A 241 30.94 -15.66 7.20
C GLU A 241 31.42 -14.20 7.08
N TRP A 242 30.86 -13.29 7.87
CA TRP A 242 31.26 -11.87 7.88
C TRP A 242 32.45 -11.55 8.74
N ALA A 243 32.79 -12.42 9.72
CA ALA A 243 33.98 -12.26 10.57
C ALA A 243 35.28 -12.62 9.87
N ALA A 244 35.21 -13.28 8.70
CA ALA A 244 36.39 -13.83 8.00
C ALA A 244 36.90 -12.97 6.83
N ALA A 245 36.37 -11.77 6.58
CA ALA A 245 36.87 -10.88 5.54
C ALA A 245 38.20 -10.24 6.02
N PRO A 246 39.35 -10.49 5.37
CA PRO A 246 40.60 -9.89 5.77
C PRO A 246 40.61 -8.39 5.49
N PRO A 247 41.26 -7.56 6.34
CA PRO A 247 41.35 -6.13 6.10
C PRO A 247 42.14 -5.88 4.81
N HIS A 248 41.56 -5.09 3.90
CA HIS A 248 42.23 -4.65 2.68
C HIS A 248 43.59 -4.05 3.02
N ARG A 249 44.67 -4.75 2.71
CA ARG A 249 46.05 -4.21 2.73
C ARG A 249 46.12 -3.10 1.66
N ARG A 250 46.27 -1.88 2.09
CA ARG A 250 46.75 -0.79 1.22
C ARG A 250 48.16 -1.14 0.78
N HIS A 251 48.34 -1.43 -0.49
CA HIS A 251 49.67 -1.47 -1.09
C HIS A 251 50.21 -0.03 -1.16
N LEU A 252 51.13 0.26 -0.26
CA LEU A 252 52.03 1.39 -0.40
C LEU A 252 53.09 0.96 -1.42
N THR A 253 53.12 1.59 -2.58
CA THR A 253 54.21 1.51 -3.54
C THR A 253 55.39 2.36 -3.00
N PRO A 254 56.63 1.86 -2.96
CA PRO A 254 57.80 2.69 -2.69
C PRO A 254 58.05 3.57 -3.92
N LYS A 255 58.34 4.83 -3.68
CA LYS A 255 59.02 5.72 -4.64
C LYS A 255 60.47 5.35 -4.69
N ASP A 256 60.97 5.14 -5.89
CA ASP A 256 62.31 5.52 -6.37
C ASP A 256 62.14 6.19 -7.74
#